data_0575e78fb5e9b571e278354486e7c252
#
_entry.id   0575e78fb5e9b571e278354486e7c252
#
_cell.length_a   1.000
_cell.length_b   1.000
_cell.length_c   1.000
_cell.angle_alpha   90.00
_cell.angle_beta   90.00
_cell.angle_gamma   90.00
#
_symmetry.space_group_name_H-M   'P 1'
#
loop_
_entity.id
_entity.type
_entity.pdbx_description
1 polymer ?
#
loop_
_entity_poly.entity_id
_entity_poly.type
_entity_poly.pdbx_seq_one_letter_code
_entity_poly.pdbx_strand_id
1 'polypeptide(L)'
;MNVIMYSTGFCPYCTMAERMLRSRGVKEIEKIRVDLDPAKRTEMMEKTGRRTVPQIFIGDTHVGGYDDLAKLDRSDGLVKLLSS
;
A
#
# COMPACT_ATOMS: atom_id res chain seq x y z
N MET A 1 -2.21 13.51 2.91
CA MET A 1 -1.02 12.64 2.97
C MET A 1 -1.01 11.70 1.78
N ASN A 2 0.14 11.49 1.16
CA ASN A 2 0.24 10.64 -0.03
C ASN A 2 0.12 9.18 0.35
N VAL A 3 -0.72 8.46 -0.39
CA VAL A 3 -0.81 7.01 -0.26
C VAL A 3 -0.40 6.41 -1.59
N ILE A 4 0.62 5.55 -1.55
CA ILE A 4 1.17 4.88 -2.73
C ILE A 4 1.03 3.38 -2.53
N MET A 5 0.57 2.69 -3.56
CA MET A 5 0.46 1.24 -3.52
C MET A 5 1.07 0.63 -4.77
N TYR A 6 2.11 -0.18 -4.59
CA TYR A 6 2.64 -1.02 -5.66
C TYR A 6 1.69 -2.20 -5.83
N SER A 7 1.25 -2.43 -7.05
CA SER A 7 0.21 -3.42 -7.33
C SER A 7 0.42 -4.11 -8.67
N THR A 8 -0.45 -5.08 -8.97
CA THR A 8 -0.50 -5.74 -10.28
C THR A 8 -1.94 -5.69 -10.80
N GLY A 9 -2.11 -6.09 -12.06
CA GLY A 9 -3.42 -6.02 -12.71
C GLY A 9 -4.46 -6.92 -12.08
N PHE A 10 -4.04 -8.12 -11.62
CA PHE A 10 -4.93 -9.01 -10.90
C PHE A 10 -4.35 -9.26 -9.52
N CYS A 11 -4.92 -8.62 -8.52
CA CYS A 11 -4.43 -8.71 -7.17
C CYS A 11 -5.58 -8.51 -6.18
N PRO A 12 -6.19 -9.61 -5.72
CA PRO A 12 -7.30 -9.51 -4.76
C PRO A 12 -6.91 -8.79 -3.47
N TYR A 13 -5.71 -9.02 -2.97
CA TYR A 13 -5.24 -8.34 -1.75
C TYR A 13 -5.01 -6.84 -1.98
N CYS A 14 -4.61 -6.46 -3.19
CA CYS A 14 -4.51 -5.03 -3.53
C CYS A 14 -5.88 -4.38 -3.50
N THR A 15 -6.90 -5.06 -4.04
CA THR A 15 -8.28 -4.57 -4.02
C THR A 15 -8.79 -4.43 -2.58
N MET A 16 -8.51 -5.43 -1.74
CA MET A 16 -8.91 -5.39 -0.33
C MET A 16 -8.22 -4.25 0.42
N ALA A 17 -6.94 -4.04 0.15
CA ALA A 17 -6.18 -2.96 0.76
C ALA A 17 -6.76 -1.60 0.35
N GLU A 18 -7.07 -1.45 -0.93
CA GLU A 18 -7.66 -0.22 -1.44
C GLU A 18 -8.99 0.08 -0.76
N ARG A 19 -9.84 -0.93 -0.62
CA ARG A 19 -11.13 -0.77 0.06
C ARG A 19 -10.95 -0.31 1.50
N MET A 20 -10.01 -0.91 2.21
CA MET A 20 -9.75 -0.55 3.59
C MET A 20 -9.28 0.90 3.70
N LEU A 21 -8.34 1.31 2.84
CA LEU A 21 -7.84 2.68 2.84
C LEU A 21 -8.97 3.68 2.56
N ARG A 22 -9.81 3.39 1.57
CA ARG A 22 -10.93 4.27 1.24
C ARG A 22 -11.97 4.34 2.36
N SER A 23 -12.19 3.24 3.07
CA SER A 23 -13.11 3.22 4.21
C SER A 23 -12.60 4.09 5.37
N ARG A 24 -11.32 4.40 5.39
CA ARG A 24 -10.72 5.28 6.40
C ARG A 24 -10.52 6.71 5.87
N GLY A 25 -11.15 7.05 4.75
CA GLY A 25 -11.17 8.41 4.24
C GLY A 25 -10.13 8.75 3.19
N VAL A 26 -9.33 7.77 2.75
CA VAL A 26 -8.36 8.00 1.69
C VAL A 26 -9.10 8.12 0.36
N LYS A 27 -8.97 9.28 -0.30
CA LYS A 27 -9.65 9.55 -1.56
C LYS A 27 -8.80 9.21 -2.76
N GLU A 28 -7.49 9.43 -2.68
CA GLU A 28 -6.59 9.22 -3.79
C GLU A 28 -5.47 8.27 -3.39
N ILE A 29 -5.27 7.26 -4.22
CA ILE A 29 -4.21 6.27 -4.04
C ILE A 29 -3.43 6.22 -5.35
N GLU A 30 -2.14 6.50 -5.27
CA GLU A 30 -1.27 6.36 -6.44
C GLU A 30 -0.91 4.88 -6.57
N LYS A 31 -1.41 4.25 -7.62
CA LYS A 31 -1.11 2.84 -7.90
C LYS A 31 0.02 2.73 -8.89
N ILE A 32 1.04 1.97 -8.53
CA ILE A 32 2.19 1.74 -9.39
C ILE A 32 2.17 0.28 -9.82
N ARG A 33 1.92 0.05 -11.12
CA ARG A 33 1.79 -1.30 -11.69
C ARG A 33 3.17 -1.89 -11.96
N VAL A 34 3.59 -2.80 -11.08
CA VAL A 34 4.91 -3.43 -11.20
C VAL A 34 4.93 -4.57 -12.23
N ASP A 35 3.76 -5.03 -12.65
CA ASP A 35 3.64 -6.01 -13.71
C ASP A 35 3.82 -5.40 -15.11
N LEU A 36 3.64 -4.09 -15.23
CA LEU A 36 3.79 -3.39 -16.50
C LEU A 36 5.15 -2.72 -16.65
N ASP A 37 5.88 -2.55 -15.55
CA ASP A 37 7.16 -1.83 -15.56
C ASP A 37 8.17 -2.53 -14.66
N PRO A 38 9.12 -3.29 -15.24
CA PRO A 38 10.13 -3.99 -14.45
C PRO A 38 10.99 -3.08 -13.58
N ALA A 39 11.23 -1.85 -14.02
CA ALA A 39 11.99 -0.88 -13.22
C ALA A 39 11.25 -0.52 -11.92
N LYS A 40 9.93 -0.45 -11.99
CA LYS A 40 9.11 -0.19 -10.81
C LYS A 40 9.09 -1.37 -9.86
N ARG A 41 9.15 -2.60 -10.38
CA ARG A 41 9.28 -3.78 -9.54
C ARG A 41 10.60 -3.77 -8.79
N THR A 42 11.69 -3.44 -9.47
CA THR A 42 13.01 -3.31 -8.83
C THR A 42 12.97 -2.24 -7.75
N GLU A 43 12.38 -1.08 -8.04
CA GLU A 43 12.22 0.00 -7.09
C GLU A 43 11.48 -0.47 -5.82
N MET A 44 10.38 -1.21 -6.01
CA MET A 44 9.61 -1.75 -4.89
C MET A 44 10.47 -2.68 -4.04
N MET A 45 11.19 -3.60 -4.66
CA MET A 45 12.05 -4.55 -3.96
C MET A 45 13.16 -3.85 -3.17
N GLU A 46 13.75 -2.81 -3.76
CA GLU A 46 14.80 -2.05 -3.11
C GLU A 46 14.27 -1.27 -1.91
N LYS A 47 13.10 -0.67 -2.05
CA LYS A 47 12.50 0.13 -0.98
C LYS A 47 11.93 -0.70 0.15
N THR A 48 11.40 -1.88 -0.15
CA THR A 48 10.64 -2.65 0.84
C THR A 48 11.36 -3.91 1.31
N GLY A 49 12.33 -4.41 0.54
CA GLY A 49 12.93 -5.70 0.78
C GLY A 49 11.99 -6.86 0.49
N ARG A 50 10.87 -6.61 -0.17
CA ARG A 50 9.84 -7.61 -0.45
C ARG A 50 9.53 -7.67 -1.93
N ARG A 51 9.02 -8.83 -2.38
CA ARG A 51 8.65 -9.07 -3.78
C ARG A 51 7.15 -9.16 -3.99
N THR A 52 6.37 -9.16 -2.91
CA THR A 52 4.92 -9.35 -2.97
C THR A 52 4.19 -8.02 -3.13
N VAL A 53 2.98 -8.09 -3.66
CA VAL A 53 2.06 -6.96 -3.74
C VAL A 53 0.80 -7.30 -2.96
N PRO A 54 0.11 -6.32 -2.38
CA PRO A 54 0.43 -4.89 -2.40
C PRO A 54 1.61 -4.55 -1.51
N GLN A 55 2.29 -3.44 -1.83
CA GLN A 55 3.23 -2.79 -0.92
C GLN A 55 2.78 -1.36 -0.79
N ILE A 56 2.47 -0.93 0.43
CA ILE A 56 1.77 0.31 0.70
C ILE A 56 2.67 1.27 1.45
N PHE A 57 2.71 2.52 1.00
CA PHE A 57 3.38 3.61 1.68
C PHE A 57 2.36 4.70 2.01
N ILE A 58 2.42 5.22 3.23
CA ILE A 58 1.65 6.38 3.64
C ILE A 58 2.66 7.46 4.02
N GLY A 59 2.79 8.49 3.17
CA GLY A 59 3.89 9.42 3.28
C GLY A 59 5.20 8.66 3.11
N ASP A 60 6.11 8.81 4.05
CA ASP A 60 7.40 8.12 4.03
C ASP A 60 7.37 6.79 4.78
N THR A 61 6.23 6.42 5.35
CA THR A 61 6.11 5.22 6.16
C THR A 61 5.76 4.02 5.30
N HIS A 62 6.60 2.99 5.36
CA HIS A 62 6.31 1.71 4.71
C HIS A 62 5.39 0.89 5.60
N VAL A 63 4.12 0.77 5.20
CA VAL A 63 3.14 -0.03 5.93
C VAL A 63 3.36 -1.51 5.66
N GLY A 64 3.55 -1.88 4.40
CA GLY A 64 3.74 -3.27 3.98
C GLY A 64 2.60 -3.75 3.11
N GLY A 65 2.23 -5.03 3.28
CA GLY A 65 1.14 -5.65 2.53
C GLY A 65 -0.21 -5.50 3.20
N TYR A 66 -1.19 -6.24 2.70
CA TYR A 66 -2.55 -6.17 3.24
C TYR A 66 -2.60 -6.60 4.70
N ASP A 67 -1.90 -7.68 5.07
CA ASP A 67 -1.91 -8.16 6.46
C ASP A 67 -1.34 -7.12 7.41
N ASP A 68 -0.28 -6.44 6.98
CA ASP A 68 0.33 -5.36 7.77
C ASP A 68 -0.64 -4.20 7.92
N LEU A 69 -1.34 -3.85 6.83
CA LEU A 69 -2.35 -2.79 6.84
C LEU A 69 -3.50 -3.12 7.78
N ALA A 70 -4.00 -4.35 7.73
CA ALA A 70 -5.09 -4.80 8.57
C ALA A 70 -4.70 -4.77 10.04
N LYS A 71 -3.48 -5.19 10.35
CA LYS A 71 -2.96 -5.17 11.71
C LYS A 71 -2.84 -3.72 12.23
N LEU A 72 -2.35 -2.83 11.39
CA LEU A 72 -2.23 -1.41 11.72
C LEU A 72 -3.61 -0.80 11.98
N ASP A 73 -4.59 -1.17 11.16
CA ASP A 73 -5.96 -0.68 11.30
C ASP A 73 -6.59 -1.14 12.63
N ARG A 74 -6.37 -2.41 13.00
CA ARG A 74 -6.93 -2.94 14.24
C ARG A 74 -6.39 -2.26 15.50
N SER A 75 -5.18 -1.73 15.43
CA SER A 75 -4.55 -1.04 16.56
C SER A 75 -4.81 0.46 16.55
N ASP A 76 -5.69 0.94 15.68
CA ASP A 76 -5.96 2.36 15.44
C ASP A 76 -4.76 3.13 14.88
N GLY A 77 -3.69 2.41 14.52
CA GLY A 77 -2.49 3.01 13.98
C GLY A 77 -2.70 3.60 12.59
N LEU A 78 -3.58 2.99 11.80
CA LEU A 78 -3.87 3.49 10.45
C LEU A 78 -4.51 4.87 10.50
N VAL A 79 -5.51 5.06 11.34
CA VAL A 79 -6.19 6.35 11.49
C VAL A 79 -5.20 7.40 11.98
N LYS A 80 -4.37 7.06 12.94
CA LYS A 80 -3.34 7.98 13.45
C LYS A 80 -2.34 8.37 12.38
N LEU A 81 -1.90 7.41 11.57
CA LEU A 81 -0.94 7.66 10.51
C LEU A 81 -1.55 8.54 9.42
N LEU A 82 -2.82 8.31 9.07
CA LEU A 82 -3.52 9.11 8.07
C LEU A 82 -3.81 10.53 8.54
N SER A 83 -3.85 10.73 9.85
CA SER A 83 -4.14 12.04 10.44
C SER A 83 -2.91 12.91 10.67
N SER A 84 -1.74 12.34 10.52
CA SER A 84 -0.49 13.05 10.82
C SER A 84 -0.03 13.96 9.70
#